data_2207aaa695c0316bd25a08916144078e
#
_entry.id   2207aaa695c0316bd25a08916144078e
#
_cell.length_a   1.000
_cell.length_b   1.000
_cell.length_c   1.000
_cell.angle_alpha   90.00
_cell.angle_beta   90.00
_cell.angle_gamma   90.00
#
_symmetry.space_group_name_H-M   'P 1'
#
loop_
_entity.id
_entity.type
_entity.pdbx_description
1 polymer ?
#
loop_
_entity_poly.entity_id
_entity_poly.type
_entity_poly.pdbx_seq_one_letter_code
_entity_poly.pdbx_strand_id
1 'polypeptide(L)'
;MYYINKIVGFLVSPIGGGIAGGVVAVVCARLGRKRLAKWIGGLTVAWLWLWMTPIMTWVVGVPLEGEFLVDGKVPLVESFPEADAIVLLGGSMGIETNLSSYAEMWSGADRVWQAARLHKAGKAQQVIATGDGARESTLGLLKDFGVAERCVEFLDARNTEEEAKGVGKIWNHEIHKIHENEDGVTGEGETVKPKVLLVTSAWHMKRARLMFEKYAPEIEVVCAPADFEMSMAAKKGWSVLPDAYSLHLNSVAVHEWVGIVGYGVMR
;
A
#
# COMPACT_ATOMS: atom_id res chain seq x y z
N MET A 1 7.15 14.20 15.96
CA MET A 1 7.68 13.43 14.84
C MET A 1 6.72 13.35 13.65
N TYR A 2 5.44 13.04 13.84
CA TYR A 2 4.41 12.96 12.78
C TYR A 2 4.32 14.19 11.84
N TYR A 3 4.26 15.42 12.38
CA TYR A 3 4.18 16.63 11.55
C TYR A 3 5.45 16.92 10.74
N ILE A 4 6.62 16.59 11.30
CA ILE A 4 7.90 16.76 10.60
C ILE A 4 7.94 15.84 9.38
N ASN A 5 7.56 14.59 9.53
CA ASN A 5 7.50 13.62 8.43
C ASN A 5 6.49 14.06 7.34
N LYS A 6 5.36 14.65 7.73
CA LYS A 6 4.40 15.21 6.76
C LYS A 6 4.98 16.41 5.99
N ILE A 7 5.67 17.32 6.67
CA ILE A 7 6.28 18.49 6.02
C ILE A 7 7.41 18.05 5.08
N VAL A 8 8.28 17.16 5.55
CA VAL A 8 9.37 16.60 4.72
C VAL A 8 8.79 15.85 3.52
N GLY A 9 7.80 14.98 3.74
CA GLY A 9 7.13 14.27 2.66
C GLY A 9 6.47 15.21 1.65
N PHE A 10 5.85 16.31 2.11
CA PHE A 10 5.30 17.33 1.21
C PHE A 10 6.40 18.01 0.40
N LEU A 11 7.50 18.46 1.02
CA LEU A 11 8.58 19.15 0.32
C LEU A 11 9.31 18.27 -0.69
N VAL A 12 9.41 16.96 -0.41
CA VAL A 12 10.01 15.98 -1.33
C VAL A 12 9.03 15.56 -2.43
N SER A 13 7.72 15.79 -2.22
CA SER A 13 6.73 15.47 -3.24
C SER A 13 6.91 16.32 -4.51
N PRO A 14 6.53 15.83 -5.70
CA PRO A 14 6.59 16.58 -6.95
C PRO A 14 5.94 17.96 -6.86
N ILE A 15 4.77 18.03 -6.25
CA ILE A 15 3.99 19.27 -6.11
C ILE A 15 4.63 20.19 -5.08
N GLY A 16 5.02 19.66 -3.91
CA GLY A 16 5.64 20.47 -2.85
C GLY A 16 6.96 21.07 -3.29
N GLY A 17 7.81 20.30 -3.97
CA GLY A 17 9.05 20.80 -4.58
C GLY A 17 8.78 21.89 -5.63
N GLY A 18 7.74 21.72 -6.45
CA GLY A 18 7.31 22.74 -7.41
C GLY A 18 6.86 24.04 -6.75
N ILE A 19 6.04 23.96 -5.70
CA ILE A 19 5.60 25.14 -4.93
C ILE A 19 6.80 25.84 -4.28
N ALA A 20 7.68 25.09 -3.61
CA ALA A 20 8.86 25.65 -2.97
C ALA A 20 9.78 26.36 -3.98
N GLY A 21 10.05 25.74 -5.13
CA GLY A 21 10.83 26.34 -6.21
C GLY A 21 10.20 27.62 -6.75
N GLY A 22 8.89 27.64 -6.95
CA GLY A 22 8.14 28.81 -7.38
C GLY A 22 8.23 29.97 -6.37
N VAL A 23 8.06 29.68 -5.07
CA VAL A 23 8.20 30.68 -4.00
C VAL A 23 9.62 31.27 -3.99
N VAL A 24 10.65 30.41 -4.07
CA VAL A 24 12.05 30.87 -4.10
C VAL A 24 12.31 31.74 -5.33
N ALA A 25 11.78 31.37 -6.51
CA ALA A 25 11.91 32.18 -7.70
C ALA A 25 11.30 33.59 -7.54
N VAL A 26 10.09 33.68 -6.95
CA VAL A 26 9.41 34.95 -6.67
C VAL A 26 10.21 35.79 -5.68
N VAL A 27 10.72 35.20 -4.60
CA VAL A 27 11.56 35.90 -3.61
C VAL A 27 12.82 36.43 -4.27
N CYS A 28 13.52 35.65 -5.08
CA CYS A 28 14.70 36.09 -5.81
C CYS A 28 14.39 37.26 -6.76
N ALA A 29 13.25 37.23 -7.43
CA ALA A 29 12.82 38.30 -8.32
C ALA A 29 12.57 39.60 -7.56
N ARG A 30 11.91 39.55 -6.38
CA ARG A 30 11.65 40.72 -5.51
C ARG A 30 12.93 41.30 -4.90
N LEU A 31 13.93 40.43 -4.65
CA LEU A 31 15.27 40.90 -4.17
C LEU A 31 16.16 41.40 -5.31
N GLY A 32 15.62 41.62 -6.51
CA GLY A 32 16.37 42.17 -7.65
C GLY A 32 17.25 41.15 -8.38
N ARG A 33 17.28 39.89 -7.94
CA ARG A 33 18.11 38.82 -8.53
C ARG A 33 17.42 38.15 -9.73
N LYS A 34 17.07 38.97 -10.74
CA LYS A 34 16.26 38.57 -11.89
C LYS A 34 16.79 37.35 -12.68
N ARG A 35 18.14 37.25 -12.85
CA ARG A 35 18.75 36.10 -13.51
C ARG A 35 18.51 34.81 -12.73
N LEU A 36 18.77 34.81 -11.43
CA LEU A 36 18.57 33.65 -10.57
C LEU A 36 17.09 33.23 -10.52
N ALA A 37 16.20 34.22 -10.42
CA ALA A 37 14.75 33.94 -10.46
C ALA A 37 14.31 33.23 -11.76
N LYS A 38 14.84 33.64 -12.92
CA LYS A 38 14.55 32.98 -14.20
C LYS A 38 15.05 31.52 -14.24
N TRP A 39 16.27 31.28 -13.76
CA TRP A 39 16.83 29.94 -13.70
C TRP A 39 16.03 29.03 -12.76
N ILE A 40 15.73 29.49 -11.53
CA ILE A 40 14.94 28.73 -10.58
C ILE A 40 13.53 28.45 -11.14
N GLY A 41 12.88 29.47 -11.73
CA GLY A 41 11.58 29.31 -12.35
C GLY A 41 11.60 28.29 -13.50
N GLY A 42 12.58 28.37 -14.38
CA GLY A 42 12.76 27.40 -15.45
C GLY A 42 12.99 25.98 -14.96
N LEU A 43 13.85 25.80 -13.94
CA LEU A 43 14.09 24.50 -13.30
C LEU A 43 12.83 23.97 -12.61
N THR A 44 12.04 24.83 -11.99
CA THR A 44 10.76 24.44 -11.35
C THR A 44 9.76 23.93 -12.39
N VAL A 45 9.65 24.63 -13.52
CA VAL A 45 8.79 24.18 -14.63
C VAL A 45 9.28 22.84 -15.18
N ALA A 46 10.58 22.69 -15.42
CA ALA A 46 11.16 21.44 -15.90
C ALA A 46 10.97 20.29 -14.89
N TRP A 47 11.09 20.58 -13.60
CA TRP A 47 10.78 19.63 -12.50
C TRP A 47 9.34 19.15 -12.58
N LEU A 48 8.37 20.05 -12.60
CA LEU A 48 6.95 19.69 -12.67
C LEU A 48 6.64 18.93 -13.96
N TRP A 49 7.18 19.40 -15.11
CA TRP A 49 7.02 18.71 -16.38
C TRP A 49 7.50 17.27 -16.30
N LEU A 50 8.69 17.03 -15.75
CA LEU A 50 9.27 15.69 -15.60
C LEU A 50 8.39 14.79 -14.75
N TRP A 51 7.94 15.27 -13.59
CA TRP A 51 7.09 14.50 -12.68
C TRP A 51 5.67 14.27 -13.21
N MET A 52 5.24 14.99 -14.21
CA MET A 52 3.96 14.77 -14.90
C MET A 52 4.09 13.78 -16.08
N THR A 53 5.22 13.14 -16.28
CA THR A 53 5.43 12.26 -17.43
C THR A 53 5.34 10.78 -17.08
N PRO A 54 4.80 9.92 -17.98
CA PRO A 54 4.82 8.47 -17.83
C PRO A 54 6.24 7.88 -17.70
N ILE A 55 7.24 8.54 -18.26
CA ILE A 55 8.64 8.09 -18.12
C ILE A 55 9.11 8.12 -16.65
N MET A 56 8.67 9.10 -15.86
CA MET A 56 8.96 9.12 -14.42
C MET A 56 8.20 8.01 -13.69
N THR A 57 6.97 7.69 -14.08
CA THR A 57 6.26 6.54 -13.53
C THR A 57 7.04 5.24 -13.76
N TRP A 58 7.65 5.10 -14.94
CA TRP A 58 8.53 3.96 -15.22
C TRP A 58 9.76 3.94 -14.31
N VAL A 59 10.38 5.10 -14.06
CA VAL A 59 11.60 5.20 -13.23
C VAL A 59 11.33 4.97 -11.75
N VAL A 60 10.27 5.57 -11.18
CA VAL A 60 10.04 5.56 -9.73
C VAL A 60 8.93 4.61 -9.30
N GLY A 61 7.96 4.32 -10.15
CA GLY A 61 6.80 3.50 -9.82
C GLY A 61 7.01 2.02 -10.13
N VAL A 62 7.49 1.70 -11.34
CA VAL A 62 7.71 0.30 -11.74
C VAL A 62 8.62 -0.46 -10.78
N PRO A 63 9.71 0.11 -10.22
CA PRO A 63 10.51 -0.61 -9.23
C PRO A 63 9.78 -0.97 -7.93
N LEU A 64 8.65 -0.31 -7.60
CA LEU A 64 7.82 -0.68 -6.44
C LEU A 64 7.02 -1.95 -6.69
N GLU A 65 6.56 -2.17 -7.92
CA GLU A 65 5.67 -3.27 -8.30
C GLU A 65 6.39 -4.41 -9.00
N GLY A 66 7.51 -4.12 -9.66
CA GLY A 66 8.17 -5.03 -10.60
C GLY A 66 8.64 -6.34 -9.97
N GLU A 67 9.02 -6.35 -8.68
CA GLU A 67 9.43 -7.58 -7.99
C GLU A 67 8.27 -8.57 -7.78
N PHE A 68 7.03 -8.09 -7.87
CA PHE A 68 5.83 -8.90 -7.70
C PHE A 68 5.25 -9.42 -9.01
N LEU A 69 5.84 -9.05 -10.14
CA LEU A 69 5.48 -9.59 -11.45
C LEU A 69 6.25 -10.91 -11.70
N VAL A 70 5.55 -11.91 -12.19
CA VAL A 70 6.15 -13.17 -12.65
C VAL A 70 6.21 -13.13 -14.17
N ASP A 71 7.42 -13.21 -14.74
CA ASP A 71 7.64 -13.05 -16.19
C ASP A 71 7.00 -11.79 -16.77
N GLY A 72 7.02 -10.69 -16.01
CA GLY A 72 6.43 -9.40 -16.40
C GLY A 72 4.91 -9.38 -16.43
N LYS A 73 4.24 -10.36 -15.81
CA LYS A 73 2.78 -10.48 -15.71
C LYS A 73 2.34 -10.51 -14.26
N VAL A 74 1.11 -10.09 -14.02
CA VAL A 74 0.46 -10.23 -12.69
C VAL A 74 0.31 -11.72 -12.39
N PRO A 75 0.71 -12.18 -11.17
CA PRO A 75 0.59 -13.58 -10.78
C PRO A 75 -0.86 -14.07 -10.84
N LEU A 76 -1.04 -15.31 -11.30
CA LEU A 76 -2.35 -15.95 -11.27
C LEU A 76 -2.69 -16.38 -9.84
N VAL A 77 -3.99 -16.41 -9.51
CA VAL A 77 -4.46 -16.82 -8.18
C VAL A 77 -4.00 -18.24 -7.82
N GLU A 78 -3.96 -19.11 -8.81
CA GLU A 78 -3.56 -20.52 -8.69
C GLU A 78 -2.09 -20.66 -8.26
N SER A 79 -1.24 -19.70 -8.60
CA SER A 79 0.20 -19.73 -8.29
C SER A 79 0.52 -19.46 -6.81
N PHE A 80 -0.43 -18.89 -6.05
CA PHE A 80 -0.23 -18.66 -4.63
C PHE A 80 -0.36 -19.95 -3.82
N PRO A 81 0.44 -20.17 -2.77
CA PRO A 81 0.30 -21.31 -1.87
C PRO A 81 -1.01 -21.22 -1.07
N GLU A 82 -1.40 -22.35 -0.46
CA GLU A 82 -2.36 -22.33 0.63
C GLU A 82 -1.75 -21.67 1.86
N ALA A 83 -2.59 -21.02 2.66
CA ALA A 83 -2.23 -20.25 3.82
C ALA A 83 -3.31 -20.34 4.91
N ASP A 84 -2.98 -19.95 6.12
CA ASP A 84 -3.90 -19.97 7.25
C ASP A 84 -4.93 -18.84 7.15
N ALA A 85 -4.54 -17.69 6.63
CA ALA A 85 -5.47 -16.59 6.35
C ALA A 85 -5.04 -15.70 5.18
N ILE A 86 -6.00 -14.92 4.67
CA ILE A 86 -5.79 -13.79 3.78
C ILE A 86 -5.87 -12.52 4.63
N VAL A 87 -4.83 -11.71 4.63
CA VAL A 87 -4.82 -10.40 5.30
C VAL A 87 -5.03 -9.31 4.25
N LEU A 88 -6.20 -8.68 4.28
CA LEU A 88 -6.59 -7.61 3.37
C LEU A 88 -6.36 -6.25 4.05
N LEU A 89 -5.38 -5.49 3.57
CA LEU A 89 -5.11 -4.14 4.09
C LEU A 89 -6.11 -3.10 3.59
N GLY A 90 -6.40 -2.14 4.46
CA GLY A 90 -7.36 -1.08 4.23
C GLY A 90 -7.03 -0.10 3.09
N GLY A 91 -7.90 0.90 2.90
CA GLY A 91 -7.76 1.92 1.86
C GLY A 91 -8.41 1.57 0.53
N SER A 92 -9.31 0.59 0.52
CA SER A 92 -10.01 0.10 -0.69
C SER A 92 -11.39 0.72 -0.88
N MET A 93 -12.02 1.13 0.22
CA MET A 93 -13.41 1.57 0.25
C MET A 93 -13.54 2.96 0.84
N GLY A 94 -14.48 3.73 0.32
CA GLY A 94 -14.94 4.97 0.94
C GLY A 94 -15.79 4.68 2.18
N ILE A 95 -15.86 5.66 3.07
CA ILE A 95 -16.77 5.63 4.21
C ILE A 95 -18.15 6.07 3.70
N GLU A 96 -19.22 5.41 4.16
CA GLU A 96 -20.58 5.85 3.91
C GLU A 96 -20.77 7.29 4.44
N THR A 97 -21.37 8.13 3.62
CA THR A 97 -21.61 9.53 3.94
C THR A 97 -23.07 9.88 3.72
N ASN A 98 -23.53 11.01 4.25
CA ASN A 98 -24.86 11.54 3.97
C ASN A 98 -25.07 11.91 2.48
N LEU A 99 -24.00 11.88 1.67
CA LEU A 99 -24.04 12.20 0.24
C LEU A 99 -24.39 10.98 -0.62
N SER A 100 -23.97 9.77 -0.20
CA SER A 100 -24.24 8.52 -0.91
C SER A 100 -24.85 7.50 0.05
N SER A 101 -25.89 6.82 -0.41
CA SER A 101 -26.49 5.68 0.32
C SER A 101 -25.69 4.39 0.15
N TYR A 102 -24.68 4.39 -0.69
CA TYR A 102 -23.81 3.27 -0.96
C TYR A 102 -22.36 3.69 -0.71
N ALA A 103 -21.57 2.75 -0.22
CA ALA A 103 -20.15 2.96 -0.10
C ALA A 103 -19.47 3.08 -1.48
N GLU A 104 -18.70 4.12 -1.66
CA GLU A 104 -17.95 4.33 -2.91
C GLU A 104 -16.70 3.46 -2.94
N MET A 105 -16.47 2.77 -4.06
CA MET A 105 -15.23 2.05 -4.30
C MET A 105 -14.13 3.02 -4.70
N TRP A 106 -13.03 3.02 -3.97
CA TRP A 106 -11.83 3.77 -4.34
C TRP A 106 -10.92 2.95 -5.26
N SER A 107 -9.86 3.56 -5.78
CA SER A 107 -8.91 2.91 -6.68
C SER A 107 -8.34 1.60 -6.13
N GLY A 108 -8.20 1.48 -4.81
CA GLY A 108 -7.73 0.25 -4.16
C GLY A 108 -8.76 -0.88 -4.02
N ALA A 109 -9.98 -0.79 -4.59
CA ALA A 109 -11.00 -1.84 -4.51
C ALA A 109 -10.56 -3.17 -5.13
N ASP A 110 -9.59 -3.16 -6.04
CA ASP A 110 -8.93 -4.34 -6.60
C ASP A 110 -8.35 -5.26 -5.52
N ARG A 111 -7.98 -4.71 -4.36
CA ARG A 111 -7.51 -5.49 -3.20
C ARG A 111 -8.61 -6.39 -2.64
N VAL A 112 -9.83 -5.86 -2.50
CA VAL A 112 -10.99 -6.63 -2.02
C VAL A 112 -11.31 -7.74 -3.01
N TRP A 113 -11.28 -7.43 -4.31
CA TRP A 113 -11.49 -8.42 -5.37
C TRP A 113 -10.41 -9.50 -5.36
N GLN A 114 -9.14 -9.15 -5.17
CA GLN A 114 -8.04 -10.12 -5.05
C GLN A 114 -8.22 -11.04 -3.84
N ALA A 115 -8.56 -10.49 -2.67
CA ALA A 115 -8.82 -11.28 -1.47
C ALA A 115 -9.98 -12.26 -1.70
N ALA A 116 -11.07 -11.81 -2.32
CA ALA A 116 -12.20 -12.68 -2.65
C ALA A 116 -11.83 -13.78 -3.65
N ARG A 117 -11.00 -13.50 -4.66
CA ARG A 117 -10.51 -14.52 -5.61
C ARG A 117 -9.66 -15.58 -4.92
N LEU A 118 -8.74 -15.17 -4.05
CA LEU A 118 -7.90 -16.09 -3.27
C LEU A 118 -8.75 -16.97 -2.36
N HIS A 119 -9.73 -16.40 -1.66
CA HIS A 119 -10.65 -17.14 -0.82
C HIS A 119 -11.48 -18.16 -1.64
N LYS A 120 -12.05 -17.76 -2.77
CA LYS A 120 -12.81 -18.64 -3.66
C LYS A 120 -11.97 -19.77 -4.27
N ALA A 121 -10.69 -19.52 -4.51
CA ALA A 121 -9.74 -20.53 -4.97
C ALA A 121 -9.27 -21.48 -3.86
N GLY A 122 -9.81 -21.34 -2.63
CA GLY A 122 -9.46 -22.18 -1.49
C GLY A 122 -8.07 -21.93 -0.92
N LYS A 123 -7.46 -20.78 -1.23
CA LYS A 123 -6.10 -20.45 -0.76
C LYS A 123 -6.04 -20.19 0.73
N ALA A 124 -7.11 -19.68 1.34
CA ALA A 124 -7.36 -19.67 2.77
C ALA A 124 -8.86 -19.56 3.05
N GLN A 125 -9.28 -20.09 4.21
CA GLN A 125 -10.69 -20.06 4.62
C GLN A 125 -11.04 -18.75 5.34
N GLN A 126 -10.10 -18.14 6.04
CA GLN A 126 -10.28 -16.92 6.82
C GLN A 126 -9.74 -15.70 6.07
N VAL A 127 -10.47 -14.59 6.14
CA VAL A 127 -10.05 -13.28 5.67
C VAL A 127 -9.99 -12.33 6.88
N ILE A 128 -8.83 -11.76 7.15
CA ILE A 128 -8.67 -10.68 8.13
C ILE A 128 -8.61 -9.38 7.34
N ALA A 129 -9.71 -8.65 7.33
CA ALA A 129 -9.80 -7.35 6.68
C ALA A 129 -9.46 -6.24 7.67
N THR A 130 -8.72 -5.22 7.22
CA THR A 130 -8.33 -4.10 8.07
C THR A 130 -8.79 -2.78 7.46
N GLY A 131 -8.83 -1.71 8.27
CA GLY A 131 -9.13 -0.35 7.80
C GLY A 131 -9.63 0.57 8.91
N ASP A 132 -9.67 1.87 8.61
CA ASP A 132 -10.19 2.90 9.52
C ASP A 132 -11.59 3.31 9.07
N GLY A 133 -12.61 2.93 9.86
CA GLY A 133 -14.00 3.33 9.63
C GLY A 133 -14.67 2.76 8.38
N ALA A 134 -14.05 1.82 7.67
CA ALA A 134 -14.58 1.22 6.43
C ALA A 134 -15.10 -0.22 6.61
N ARG A 135 -15.46 -0.61 7.85
CA ARG A 135 -15.89 -1.98 8.17
C ARG A 135 -17.08 -2.42 7.32
N GLU A 136 -18.17 -1.67 7.37
CA GLU A 136 -19.43 -2.07 6.73
C GLU A 136 -19.30 -2.14 5.22
N SER A 137 -18.64 -1.14 4.62
CA SER A 137 -18.40 -1.10 3.18
C SER A 137 -17.48 -2.23 2.70
N THR A 138 -16.42 -2.54 3.45
CA THR A 138 -15.50 -3.64 3.10
C THR A 138 -16.19 -4.99 3.23
N LEU A 139 -16.94 -5.24 4.32
CA LEU A 139 -17.71 -6.47 4.52
C LEU A 139 -18.78 -6.64 3.46
N GLY A 140 -19.50 -5.55 3.12
CA GLY A 140 -20.50 -5.54 2.06
C GLY A 140 -19.91 -5.97 0.71
N LEU A 141 -18.79 -5.39 0.31
CA LEU A 141 -18.14 -5.71 -0.96
C LEU A 141 -17.58 -7.14 -0.98
N LEU A 142 -16.97 -7.63 0.11
CA LEU A 142 -16.53 -9.00 0.23
C LEU A 142 -17.70 -9.99 0.08
N LYS A 143 -18.85 -9.68 0.69
CA LYS A 143 -20.08 -10.46 0.58
C LYS A 143 -20.60 -10.46 -0.86
N ASP A 144 -20.62 -9.32 -1.55
CA ASP A 144 -21.03 -9.23 -2.95
C ASP A 144 -20.10 -10.03 -3.86
N PHE A 145 -18.83 -10.12 -3.51
CA PHE A 145 -17.87 -11.01 -4.17
C PHE A 145 -17.94 -12.47 -3.67
N GLY A 146 -18.92 -12.82 -2.82
CA GLY A 146 -19.22 -14.20 -2.42
C GLY A 146 -18.35 -14.74 -1.28
N VAL A 147 -17.71 -13.88 -0.48
CA VAL A 147 -17.07 -14.24 0.78
C VAL A 147 -18.11 -14.16 1.89
N ALA A 148 -18.36 -15.29 2.58
CA ALA A 148 -19.35 -15.31 3.65
C ALA A 148 -18.84 -14.50 4.87
N GLU A 149 -19.72 -13.73 5.49
CA GLU A 149 -19.37 -12.87 6.64
C GLU A 149 -18.70 -13.62 7.79
N ARG A 150 -19.12 -14.86 8.04
CA ARG A 150 -18.52 -15.76 9.04
C ARG A 150 -17.04 -16.11 8.78
N CYS A 151 -16.57 -15.90 7.56
CA CYS A 151 -15.18 -16.13 7.14
C CYS A 151 -14.34 -14.86 7.24
N VAL A 152 -14.92 -13.72 7.66
CA VAL A 152 -14.24 -12.42 7.71
C VAL A 152 -14.16 -11.91 9.14
N GLU A 153 -12.95 -11.66 9.59
CA GLU A 153 -12.66 -10.90 10.80
C GLU A 153 -12.24 -9.49 10.39
N PHE A 154 -12.78 -8.45 11.04
CA PHE A 154 -12.43 -7.07 10.73
C PHE A 154 -11.70 -6.42 11.89
N LEU A 155 -10.53 -5.86 11.58
CA LEU A 155 -9.65 -5.15 12.51
C LEU A 155 -9.64 -3.66 12.18
N ASP A 156 -10.11 -2.81 13.10
CA ASP A 156 -9.97 -1.38 12.99
C ASP A 156 -8.52 -0.96 13.20
N ALA A 157 -7.92 -0.33 12.17
CA ALA A 157 -6.55 0.13 12.20
C ALA A 157 -6.38 1.36 11.30
N ARG A 158 -5.64 2.37 11.78
CA ARG A 158 -5.48 3.68 11.10
C ARG A 158 -4.27 3.74 10.18
N ASN A 159 -3.38 2.79 10.29
CA ASN A 159 -2.12 2.76 9.53
C ASN A 159 -1.55 1.35 9.51
N THR A 160 -0.61 1.11 8.60
CA THR A 160 -0.03 -0.21 8.35
C THR A 160 0.73 -0.80 9.56
N GLU A 161 1.25 0.04 10.45
CA GLU A 161 1.86 -0.42 11.70
C GLU A 161 0.82 -1.02 12.65
N GLU A 162 -0.33 -0.34 12.80
CA GLU A 162 -1.45 -0.84 13.63
C GLU A 162 -2.05 -2.10 13.00
N GLU A 163 -2.17 -2.16 11.67
CA GLU A 163 -2.62 -3.35 10.94
C GLU A 163 -1.71 -4.55 11.25
N ALA A 164 -0.40 -4.41 11.08
CA ALA A 164 0.55 -5.48 11.34
C ALA A 164 0.52 -5.94 12.82
N LYS A 165 0.55 -4.99 13.77
CA LYS A 165 0.46 -5.30 15.21
C LYS A 165 -0.84 -5.99 15.59
N GLY A 166 -1.95 -5.58 14.99
CA GLY A 166 -3.27 -6.15 15.25
C GLY A 166 -3.37 -7.58 14.75
N VAL A 167 -2.91 -7.84 13.52
CA VAL A 167 -2.86 -9.19 12.95
C VAL A 167 -1.96 -10.10 13.79
N GLY A 168 -0.77 -9.62 14.20
CA GLY A 168 0.12 -10.39 15.09
C GLY A 168 -0.54 -10.77 16.42
N LYS A 169 -1.33 -9.87 17.01
CA LYS A 169 -2.06 -10.18 18.26
C LYS A 169 -3.13 -11.25 18.09
N ILE A 170 -3.84 -11.27 16.96
CA ILE A 170 -4.84 -12.31 16.67
C ILE A 170 -4.16 -13.67 16.71
N TRP A 171 -3.04 -13.83 16.03
CA TRP A 171 -2.31 -15.10 15.95
C TRP A 171 -1.67 -15.50 17.28
N ASN A 172 -1.09 -14.57 18.03
CA ASN A 172 -0.54 -14.86 19.34
C ASN A 172 -1.61 -15.39 20.31
N HIS A 173 -2.81 -14.83 20.25
CA HIS A 173 -3.93 -15.30 21.07
C HIS A 173 -4.42 -16.70 20.66
N GLU A 174 -4.44 -17.02 19.38
CA GLU A 174 -4.82 -18.36 18.90
C GLU A 174 -3.76 -19.42 19.24
N ILE A 175 -2.47 -19.08 19.07
CA ILE A 175 -1.36 -19.96 19.46
C ILE A 175 -1.43 -20.29 20.97
N HIS A 176 -1.70 -19.30 21.82
CA HIS A 176 -1.86 -19.56 23.27
C HIS A 176 -3.03 -20.48 23.59
N LYS A 177 -4.16 -20.35 22.91
CA LYS A 177 -5.31 -21.24 23.10
C LYS A 177 -5.01 -22.69 22.70
N ILE A 178 -4.22 -22.90 21.65
CA ILE A 178 -3.82 -24.24 21.23
C ILE A 178 -2.93 -24.89 22.30
N HIS A 179 -1.98 -24.14 22.86
CA HIS A 179 -1.09 -24.63 23.91
C HIS A 179 -1.79 -24.85 25.28
N GLU A 180 -2.84 -24.09 25.60
CA GLU A 180 -3.63 -24.28 26.82
C GLU A 180 -4.52 -25.53 26.75
N ASN A 181 -4.91 -26.00 25.55
CA ASN A 181 -5.76 -27.15 25.36
C ASN A 181 -4.99 -28.47 25.20
N GLU A 182 -3.68 -28.43 25.01
CA GLU A 182 -2.82 -29.61 24.98
C GLU A 182 -2.21 -29.83 26.38
N ASP A 183 -2.95 -30.52 27.25
CA ASP A 183 -2.46 -30.96 28.57
C ASP A 183 -1.11 -31.71 28.40
N GLY A 184 -0.01 -31.05 28.73
CA GLY A 184 1.19 -31.67 29.30
C GLY A 184 2.22 -32.25 28.34
N VAL A 185 2.31 -31.84 27.07
CA VAL A 185 3.46 -32.17 26.22
C VAL A 185 4.28 -30.92 25.92
N THR A 186 5.23 -30.63 26.78
CA THR A 186 6.34 -29.69 26.48
C THR A 186 7.28 -30.38 25.49
N GLY A 187 6.87 -30.48 24.25
CA GLY A 187 7.76 -30.78 23.14
C GLY A 187 8.32 -29.46 22.62
N GLU A 188 9.64 -29.31 22.62
CA GLU A 188 10.36 -28.33 21.80
C GLU A 188 10.17 -28.68 20.31
N GLY A 189 8.93 -28.58 19.81
CA GLY A 189 8.61 -28.62 18.40
C GLY A 189 8.86 -27.22 17.84
N GLU A 190 9.58 -27.10 16.73
CA GLU A 190 9.64 -25.89 15.93
C GLU A 190 8.21 -25.38 15.74
N THR A 191 7.89 -24.23 16.35
CA THR A 191 6.57 -23.59 16.17
C THR A 191 6.50 -23.13 14.72
N VAL A 192 5.78 -23.86 13.90
CA VAL A 192 5.53 -23.49 12.51
C VAL A 192 4.80 -22.16 12.52
N LYS A 193 5.44 -21.13 11.94
CA LYS A 193 4.83 -19.80 11.85
C LYS A 193 3.56 -19.87 10.99
N PRO A 194 2.46 -19.27 11.43
CA PRO A 194 1.28 -19.16 10.58
C PRO A 194 1.62 -18.39 9.31
N LYS A 195 1.13 -18.91 8.18
CA LYS A 195 1.34 -18.34 6.87
C LYS A 195 0.15 -17.48 6.47
N VAL A 196 0.40 -16.25 6.03
CA VAL A 196 -0.66 -15.36 5.56
C VAL A 196 -0.41 -14.87 4.14
N LEU A 197 -1.49 -14.77 3.35
CA LEU A 197 -1.48 -14.08 2.07
C LEU A 197 -1.78 -12.60 2.30
N LEU A 198 -0.76 -11.76 2.26
CA LEU A 198 -0.90 -10.32 2.44
C LEU A 198 -1.38 -9.67 1.15
N VAL A 199 -2.56 -9.06 1.18
CA VAL A 199 -3.20 -8.42 0.04
C VAL A 199 -3.24 -6.91 0.23
N THR A 200 -2.57 -6.20 -0.65
CA THR A 200 -2.61 -4.74 -0.78
C THR A 200 -2.21 -4.33 -2.20
N SER A 201 -2.24 -3.04 -2.54
CA SER A 201 -1.75 -2.57 -3.84
C SER A 201 -0.27 -2.91 -4.03
N ALA A 202 0.10 -3.30 -5.24
CA ALA A 202 1.46 -3.73 -5.56
C ALA A 202 2.50 -2.65 -5.24
N TRP A 203 2.18 -1.38 -5.49
CA TRP A 203 3.05 -0.24 -5.17
C TRP A 203 3.25 -0.02 -3.65
N HIS A 204 2.30 -0.46 -2.82
CA HIS A 204 2.37 -0.39 -1.35
C HIS A 204 3.02 -1.63 -0.72
N MET A 205 3.06 -2.75 -1.42
CA MET A 205 3.40 -4.07 -0.89
C MET A 205 4.78 -4.12 -0.22
N LYS A 206 5.79 -3.45 -0.79
CA LYS A 206 7.14 -3.41 -0.18
C LYS A 206 7.12 -2.83 1.23
N ARG A 207 6.44 -1.70 1.42
CA ARG A 207 6.33 -1.05 2.73
C ARG A 207 5.47 -1.87 3.69
N ALA A 208 4.37 -2.44 3.22
CA ALA A 208 3.52 -3.31 4.02
C ALA A 208 4.31 -4.54 4.52
N ARG A 209 5.05 -5.24 3.65
CA ARG A 209 5.89 -6.37 4.03
C ARG A 209 6.89 -6.00 5.13
N LEU A 210 7.61 -4.86 4.99
CA LEU A 210 8.55 -4.39 6.01
C LEU A 210 7.87 -4.12 7.37
N MET A 211 6.61 -3.65 7.35
CA MET A 211 5.85 -3.45 8.58
C MET A 211 5.50 -4.78 9.25
N PHE A 212 5.03 -5.77 8.48
CA PHE A 212 4.73 -7.10 9.02
C PHE A 212 5.98 -7.80 9.52
N GLU A 213 7.11 -7.78 8.79
CA GLU A 213 8.38 -8.34 9.24
C GLU A 213 8.86 -7.73 10.57
N LYS A 214 8.57 -6.45 10.81
CA LYS A 214 8.98 -5.74 12.02
C LYS A 214 8.03 -5.94 13.19
N TYR A 215 6.72 -5.88 12.94
CA TYR A 215 5.71 -5.78 14.00
C TYR A 215 4.88 -7.06 14.20
N ALA A 216 5.02 -8.03 13.31
CA ALA A 216 4.43 -9.36 13.39
C ALA A 216 5.43 -10.44 12.92
N PRO A 217 6.64 -10.52 13.52
CA PRO A 217 7.70 -11.41 13.09
C PRO A 217 7.37 -12.90 13.28
N GLU A 218 6.34 -13.19 14.06
CA GLU A 218 5.78 -14.53 14.28
C GLU A 218 5.00 -15.08 13.09
N ILE A 219 4.67 -14.24 12.09
CA ILE A 219 3.88 -14.61 10.91
C ILE A 219 4.79 -14.76 9.68
N GLU A 220 4.58 -15.80 8.89
CA GLU A 220 5.16 -15.94 7.55
C GLU A 220 4.29 -15.20 6.53
N VAL A 221 4.83 -14.13 5.94
CA VAL A 221 4.09 -13.31 4.97
C VAL A 221 4.40 -13.71 3.55
N VAL A 222 3.37 -14.11 2.81
CA VAL A 222 3.40 -14.30 1.36
C VAL A 222 2.69 -13.13 0.70
N CYS A 223 3.42 -12.34 -0.09
CA CYS A 223 2.86 -11.19 -0.80
C CYS A 223 1.90 -11.64 -1.90
N ALA A 224 0.65 -11.23 -1.84
CA ALA A 224 -0.38 -11.48 -2.84
C ALA A 224 -0.95 -10.14 -3.39
N PRO A 225 -0.12 -9.37 -4.12
CA PRO A 225 -0.45 -8.01 -4.52
C PRO A 225 -1.63 -7.94 -5.49
N ALA A 226 -2.34 -6.82 -5.43
CA ALA A 226 -3.35 -6.40 -6.37
C ALA A 226 -2.97 -5.01 -6.94
N ASP A 227 -3.79 -4.43 -7.82
CA ASP A 227 -3.69 -3.03 -8.19
C ASP A 227 -2.28 -2.63 -8.69
N PHE A 228 -1.86 -3.22 -9.83
CA PHE A 228 -0.60 -2.94 -10.51
C PHE A 228 -0.71 -1.68 -11.39
N GLU A 229 -1.04 -0.56 -10.79
CA GLU A 229 -1.42 0.66 -11.49
C GLU A 229 -0.24 1.31 -12.22
N MET A 230 0.92 1.33 -11.57
CA MET A 230 2.13 1.97 -12.12
C MET A 230 2.74 1.17 -13.27
N SER A 231 2.82 -0.14 -13.13
CA SER A 231 3.31 -1.03 -14.17
C SER A 231 2.41 -1.03 -15.41
N MET A 232 1.08 -0.94 -15.21
CA MET A 232 0.12 -0.83 -16.31
C MET A 232 0.21 0.53 -17.01
N ALA A 233 0.34 1.62 -16.25
CA ALA A 233 0.50 2.96 -16.81
C ALA A 233 1.81 3.07 -17.61
N ALA A 234 2.89 2.49 -17.11
CA ALA A 234 4.18 2.51 -17.78
C ALA A 234 4.19 1.73 -19.12
N LYS A 235 3.35 0.70 -19.27
CA LYS A 235 3.20 -0.06 -20.53
C LYS A 235 2.59 0.76 -21.68
N LYS A 236 1.95 1.90 -21.39
CA LYS A 236 1.40 2.79 -22.42
C LYS A 236 2.47 3.51 -23.26
N GLY A 237 3.74 3.25 -22.98
CA GLY A 237 4.88 3.72 -23.76
C GLY A 237 5.64 4.88 -23.12
N TRP A 238 6.82 5.14 -23.69
CA TRP A 238 7.73 6.19 -23.24
C TRP A 238 7.19 7.56 -23.70
N SER A 239 6.21 8.10 -22.97
CA SER A 239 5.71 9.44 -23.25
C SER A 239 6.42 10.46 -22.37
N VAL A 240 6.90 11.52 -23.03
CA VAL A 240 7.42 12.73 -22.37
C VAL A 240 6.36 13.82 -22.28
N LEU A 241 5.16 13.54 -22.77
CA LEU A 241 4.03 14.47 -22.65
C LEU A 241 3.47 14.41 -21.22
N PRO A 242 3.28 15.56 -20.59
CA PRO A 242 2.79 15.62 -19.22
C PRO A 242 1.30 15.29 -19.15
N ASP A 243 0.90 14.55 -18.13
CA ASP A 243 -0.49 14.29 -17.79
C ASP A 243 -0.70 14.25 -16.27
N ALA A 244 -1.95 14.51 -15.83
CA ALA A 244 -2.29 14.59 -14.42
C ALA A 244 -2.23 13.23 -13.70
N TYR A 245 -2.52 12.14 -14.44
CA TYR A 245 -2.49 10.80 -13.88
C TYR A 245 -1.06 10.35 -13.53
N SER A 246 -0.10 10.62 -14.42
CA SER A 246 1.33 10.39 -14.14
C SER A 246 1.80 11.20 -12.93
N LEU A 247 1.37 12.45 -12.78
CA LEU A 247 1.69 13.24 -11.58
C LEU A 247 1.16 12.60 -10.31
N HIS A 248 -0.08 12.08 -10.34
CA HIS A 248 -0.68 11.36 -9.22
C HIS A 248 0.14 10.12 -8.87
N LEU A 249 0.39 9.23 -9.82
CA LEU A 249 1.15 7.99 -9.60
C LEU A 249 2.57 8.27 -9.09
N ASN A 250 3.25 9.23 -9.66
CA ASN A 250 4.60 9.61 -9.26
C ASN A 250 4.63 10.20 -7.84
N SER A 251 3.59 10.94 -7.44
CA SER A 251 3.45 11.43 -6.07
C SER A 251 3.22 10.30 -5.07
N VAL A 252 2.41 9.31 -5.42
CA VAL A 252 2.21 8.08 -4.63
C VAL A 252 3.53 7.31 -4.51
N ALA A 253 4.25 7.11 -5.63
CA ALA A 253 5.53 6.41 -5.62
C ALA A 253 6.57 7.08 -4.71
N VAL A 254 6.70 8.42 -4.76
CA VAL A 254 7.59 9.17 -3.87
C VAL A 254 7.20 8.96 -2.40
N HIS A 255 5.90 8.98 -2.09
CA HIS A 255 5.42 8.73 -0.73
C HIS A 255 5.83 7.34 -0.22
N GLU A 256 5.70 6.31 -1.05
CA GLU A 256 6.12 4.95 -0.70
C GLU A 256 7.63 4.85 -0.51
N TRP A 257 8.42 5.45 -1.39
CA TRP A 257 9.89 5.45 -1.24
C TRP A 257 10.34 6.15 0.05
N VAL A 258 9.75 7.30 0.37
CA VAL A 258 10.01 8.00 1.65
C VAL A 258 9.66 7.11 2.83
N GLY A 259 8.52 6.40 2.76
CA GLY A 259 8.11 5.43 3.78
C GLY A 259 9.12 4.29 3.92
N ILE A 260 9.51 3.64 2.81
CA ILE A 260 10.47 2.52 2.80
C ILE A 260 11.82 2.94 3.40
N VAL A 261 12.37 4.09 2.96
CA VAL A 261 13.64 4.61 3.49
C VAL A 261 13.50 4.99 4.96
N GLY A 262 12.42 5.68 5.35
CA GLY A 262 12.18 6.06 6.73
C GLY A 262 12.11 4.87 7.69
N TYR A 263 11.50 3.78 7.27
CA TYR A 263 11.45 2.55 8.09
C TYR A 263 12.72 1.70 8.00
N GLY A 264 13.43 1.73 6.86
CA GLY A 264 14.71 1.05 6.70
C GLY A 264 15.83 1.64 7.56
N VAL A 265 15.80 2.95 7.81
CA VAL A 265 16.78 3.66 8.66
C VAL A 265 16.50 3.46 10.17
N MET A 266 15.27 3.09 10.54
CA MET A 266 14.87 2.85 11.94
C MET A 266 15.02 1.38 12.39
N ARG A 267 15.73 0.56 11.61
CA ARG A 267 16.11 -0.82 11.98
C ARG A 267 17.28 -0.87 12.95
#